data_ff0e30b8a505c8a8f5f4bb0230dde906
#
_entry.id   ff0e30b8a505c8a8f5f4bb0230dde906
#
_cell.length_a   1.000
_cell.length_b   1.000
_cell.length_c   1.000
_cell.angle_alpha   90.00
_cell.angle_beta   90.00
_cell.angle_gamma   90.00
#
_symmetry.space_group_name_H-M   'P 1'
#
loop_
_entity.id
_entity.type
_entity.pdbx_description
1 polymer ?
#
loop_
_entity_poly.entity_id
_entity_poly.type
_entity_poly.pdbx_seq_one_letter_code
_entity_poly.pdbx_strand_id
1 'polypeptide(L)'
;MKNSNLNYLNNLNNNQRDAVINYEGPCLIVAGAGSGKTKVLTTRLVHIIKEKKAWPNQILYVTFTNKAAKEMQNRVSVFLSKSSTGIPWLGTFHSISAKILRKHAKAVNLNSNFTIIDQDDQIRLIKNICKAENINTVSYTHLTLPTKA
;
A
#
# COMPACT_ATOMS: atom_id res chain seq x y z
N MET A 1 14.09 28.77 -18.70
CA MET A 1 14.58 27.38 -18.60
C MET A 1 13.52 26.49 -17.92
N LYS A 2 12.41 26.08 -18.62
CA LYS A 2 11.31 25.31 -18.05
C LYS A 2 10.85 24.07 -18.86
N ASN A 3 11.60 23.63 -19.88
CA ASN A 3 11.01 22.70 -20.87
C ASN A 3 11.63 21.31 -21.03
N SER A 4 12.55 20.87 -20.18
CA SER A 4 13.19 19.56 -20.41
C SER A 4 12.67 18.39 -19.53
N ASN A 5 11.63 18.59 -18.72
CA ASN A 5 11.24 17.59 -17.70
C ASN A 5 9.80 17.05 -17.76
N LEU A 6 9.01 17.41 -18.76
CA LEU A 6 7.58 17.03 -18.83
C LEU A 6 7.28 15.83 -19.74
N ASN A 7 8.30 15.11 -20.20
CA ASN A 7 8.12 13.94 -21.10
C ASN A 7 7.18 12.85 -20.52
N TYR A 8 7.03 12.77 -19.21
CA TYR A 8 6.13 11.80 -18.58
C TYR A 8 4.64 12.14 -18.77
N LEU A 9 4.29 13.38 -19.13
CA LEU A 9 2.91 13.81 -19.41
C LEU A 9 2.48 13.60 -20.86
N ASN A 10 3.43 13.44 -21.78
CA ASN A 10 3.15 13.42 -23.22
C ASN A 10 2.30 12.22 -23.68
N ASN A 11 2.32 11.14 -22.91
CA ASN A 11 1.59 9.90 -23.22
C ASN A 11 0.23 9.82 -22.50
N LEU A 12 -0.29 10.92 -21.96
CA LEU A 12 -1.58 10.99 -21.29
C LEU A 12 -2.60 11.67 -22.20
N ASN A 13 -3.84 11.19 -22.18
CA ASN A 13 -4.96 11.93 -22.76
C ASN A 13 -5.36 13.10 -21.82
N ASN A 14 -6.24 13.98 -22.30
CA ASN A 14 -6.61 15.19 -21.55
C ASN A 14 -7.14 14.89 -20.15
N ASN A 15 -8.09 13.96 -20.00
CA ASN A 15 -8.65 13.58 -18.70
C ASN A 15 -7.60 12.98 -17.76
N GLN A 16 -6.70 12.14 -18.28
CA GLN A 16 -5.59 11.57 -17.53
C GLN A 16 -4.60 12.66 -17.09
N ARG A 17 -4.32 13.61 -17.97
CA ARG A 17 -3.45 14.74 -17.68
C ARG A 17 -4.03 15.64 -16.60
N ASP A 18 -5.30 15.97 -16.69
CA ASP A 18 -6.02 16.75 -15.68
C ASP A 18 -5.98 16.07 -14.32
N ALA A 19 -6.23 14.76 -14.27
CA ALA A 19 -6.12 13.97 -13.06
C ALA A 19 -4.71 13.93 -12.47
N VAL A 20 -3.67 14.10 -13.25
CA VAL A 20 -2.27 14.17 -12.78
C VAL A 20 -1.91 15.57 -12.26
N ILE A 21 -2.33 16.62 -12.96
CA ILE A 21 -1.95 18.01 -12.64
C ILE A 21 -2.73 18.54 -11.43
N ASN A 22 -4.02 18.21 -11.33
CA ASN A 22 -4.88 18.64 -10.23
C ASN A 22 -4.63 17.77 -8.98
N TYR A 23 -3.51 17.98 -8.30
CA TYR A 23 -3.10 17.20 -7.13
C TYR A 23 -3.55 17.80 -5.80
N GLU A 24 -4.06 19.00 -5.76
CA GLU A 24 -4.53 19.65 -4.56
C GLU A 24 -5.97 19.20 -4.21
N GLY A 25 -6.18 18.91 -2.92
CA GLY A 25 -7.47 18.46 -2.40
C GLY A 25 -7.86 17.02 -2.73
N PRO A 26 -9.04 16.59 -2.25
CA PRO A 26 -9.58 15.26 -2.52
C PRO A 26 -9.89 15.08 -4.01
N CYS A 27 -9.47 13.97 -4.59
CA CYS A 27 -9.71 13.65 -6.00
C CYS A 27 -10.14 12.18 -6.13
N LEU A 28 -11.34 11.95 -6.67
CA LEU A 28 -11.84 10.63 -7.04
C LEU A 28 -11.71 10.42 -8.54
N ILE A 29 -10.99 9.37 -8.95
CA ILE A 29 -10.83 8.99 -10.35
C ILE A 29 -11.62 7.71 -10.62
N VAL A 30 -12.71 7.83 -11.34
CA VAL A 30 -13.55 6.70 -11.77
C VAL A 30 -13.16 6.32 -13.20
N ALA A 31 -12.75 5.07 -13.38
CA ALA A 31 -12.26 4.62 -14.68
C ALA A 31 -12.46 3.10 -14.85
N GLY A 32 -12.85 2.67 -16.04
CA GLY A 32 -13.06 1.26 -16.38
C GLY A 32 -11.75 0.42 -16.43
N ALA A 33 -11.87 -0.87 -16.57
CA ALA A 33 -10.72 -1.74 -16.78
C ALA A 33 -9.96 -1.32 -18.06
N GLY A 34 -8.64 -1.38 -18.04
CA GLY A 34 -7.81 -0.99 -19.21
C GLY A 34 -7.68 0.50 -19.48
N SER A 35 -8.40 1.38 -18.78
CA SER A 35 -8.37 2.84 -18.99
C SER A 35 -7.08 3.54 -18.57
N GLY A 36 -6.12 2.82 -18.03
CA GLY A 36 -4.84 3.38 -17.60
C GLY A 36 -4.82 3.95 -16.18
N LYS A 37 -5.73 3.55 -15.28
CA LYS A 37 -5.75 3.99 -13.86
C LYS A 37 -4.38 3.95 -13.20
N THR A 38 -3.71 2.82 -13.30
CA THR A 38 -2.37 2.63 -12.71
C THR A 38 -1.34 3.59 -13.30
N LYS A 39 -1.43 3.87 -14.61
CA LYS A 39 -0.57 4.85 -15.30
C LYS A 39 -0.81 6.25 -14.75
N VAL A 40 -2.06 6.67 -14.61
CA VAL A 40 -2.44 7.97 -14.05
C VAL A 40 -1.92 8.12 -12.62
N LEU A 41 -2.17 7.15 -11.74
CA LEU A 41 -1.72 7.18 -10.35
C LEU A 41 -0.19 7.25 -10.24
N THR A 42 0.53 6.44 -11.02
CA THR A 42 2.00 6.45 -11.06
C THR A 42 2.53 7.79 -11.56
N THR A 43 1.93 8.32 -12.62
CA THR A 43 2.37 9.60 -13.20
C THR A 43 2.05 10.76 -12.27
N ARG A 44 0.90 10.76 -11.58
CA ARG A 44 0.55 11.74 -10.54
C ARG A 44 1.58 11.76 -9.40
N LEU A 45 1.98 10.59 -8.92
CA LEU A 45 3.01 10.46 -7.90
C LEU A 45 4.35 11.06 -8.37
N VAL A 46 4.78 10.72 -9.58
CA VAL A 46 6.00 11.26 -10.19
C VAL A 46 5.90 12.78 -10.34
N HIS A 47 4.73 13.28 -10.74
CA HIS A 47 4.47 14.71 -10.89
C HIS A 47 4.63 15.46 -9.57
N ILE A 48 3.99 14.99 -8.50
CA ILE A 48 4.07 15.57 -7.15
C ILE A 48 5.53 15.68 -6.68
N ILE A 49 6.32 14.63 -6.90
CA ILE A 49 7.74 14.59 -6.50
C ILE A 49 8.59 15.53 -7.36
N LYS A 50 8.40 15.51 -8.69
CA LYS A 50 9.17 16.37 -9.63
C LYS A 50 8.87 17.84 -9.46
N GLU A 51 7.63 18.19 -9.20
CA GLU A 51 7.21 19.56 -8.87
C GLU A 51 7.58 19.98 -7.44
N LYS A 52 8.27 19.11 -6.69
CA LYS A 52 8.71 19.35 -5.31
C LYS A 52 7.57 19.72 -4.36
N LYS A 53 6.37 19.18 -4.60
CA LYS A 53 5.18 19.42 -3.76
C LYS A 53 5.17 18.53 -2.52
N ALA A 54 5.80 17.36 -2.60
CA ALA A 54 6.06 16.48 -1.44
C ALA A 54 7.35 15.68 -1.65
N TRP A 55 8.00 15.35 -0.55
CA TRP A 55 9.15 14.46 -0.56
C TRP A 55 8.67 13.00 -0.59
N PRO A 56 9.44 12.06 -1.15
CA PRO A 56 9.08 10.64 -1.21
C PRO A 56 8.69 10.03 0.14
N ASN A 57 9.26 10.48 1.23
CA ASN A 57 8.97 10.02 2.59
C ASN A 57 7.68 10.60 3.19
N GLN A 58 7.09 11.60 2.55
CA GLN A 58 5.82 12.24 2.95
C GLN A 58 4.62 11.68 2.20
N ILE A 59 4.83 10.76 1.25
CA ILE A 59 3.77 10.23 0.40
C ILE A 59 3.42 8.83 0.85
N LEU A 60 2.15 8.63 1.20
CA LEU A 60 1.55 7.33 1.44
C LEU A 60 0.88 6.83 0.16
N TYR A 61 1.34 5.69 -0.33
CA TYR A 61 0.78 5.07 -1.54
C TYR A 61 0.43 3.60 -1.26
N VAL A 62 -0.86 3.27 -1.28
CA VAL A 62 -1.36 1.95 -0.92
C VAL A 62 -2.07 1.26 -2.07
N THR A 63 -1.91 -0.05 -2.14
CA THR A 63 -2.59 -0.94 -3.09
C THR A 63 -3.14 -2.16 -2.37
N PHE A 64 -3.96 -2.95 -3.07
CA PHE A 64 -4.49 -4.20 -2.51
C PHE A 64 -3.52 -5.38 -2.62
N THR A 65 -2.72 -5.46 -3.70
CA THR A 65 -1.89 -6.64 -3.97
C THR A 65 -0.40 -6.32 -3.99
N ASN A 66 0.41 -7.27 -3.54
CA ASN A 66 1.87 -7.17 -3.60
C ASN A 66 2.38 -7.04 -5.04
N LYS A 67 1.70 -7.68 -6.01
CA LYS A 67 2.02 -7.56 -7.44
C LYS A 67 1.85 -6.12 -7.91
N ALA A 68 0.73 -5.47 -7.57
CA ALA A 68 0.50 -4.07 -7.93
C ALA A 68 1.50 -3.13 -7.24
N ALA A 69 1.81 -3.35 -5.96
CA ALA A 69 2.82 -2.58 -5.24
C ALA A 69 4.20 -2.65 -5.92
N LYS A 70 4.64 -3.86 -6.26
CA LYS A 70 5.93 -4.08 -6.95
C LYS A 70 5.96 -3.46 -8.35
N GLU A 71 4.87 -3.59 -9.12
CA GLU A 71 4.76 -2.96 -10.44
C GLU A 71 4.85 -1.44 -10.33
N MET A 72 4.20 -0.82 -9.36
CA MET A 72 4.27 0.60 -9.13
C MET A 72 5.65 1.06 -8.69
N GLN A 73 6.31 0.34 -7.79
CA GLN A 73 7.70 0.62 -7.41
C GLN A 73 8.61 0.65 -8.63
N ASN A 74 8.51 -0.36 -9.48
CA ASN A 74 9.31 -0.44 -10.71
C ASN A 74 9.03 0.74 -11.67
N ARG A 75 7.77 1.10 -11.86
CA ARG A 75 7.39 2.23 -12.73
C ARG A 75 7.89 3.56 -12.18
N VAL A 76 7.77 3.78 -10.89
CA VAL A 76 8.24 5.00 -10.23
C VAL A 76 9.76 5.11 -10.25
N SER A 77 10.49 4.01 -10.03
CA SER A 77 11.95 4.00 -10.04
C SER A 77 12.53 4.39 -11.42
N VAL A 78 11.85 4.05 -12.51
CA VAL A 78 12.24 4.47 -13.87
C VAL A 78 12.22 6.00 -14.01
N PHE A 79 11.25 6.68 -13.38
CA PHE A 79 11.10 8.14 -13.49
C PHE A 79 11.94 8.93 -12.48
N LEU A 80 12.22 8.33 -11.33
CA LEU A 80 12.90 9.02 -10.22
C LEU A 80 14.42 8.84 -10.24
N SER A 81 15.06 8.39 -11.31
CA SER A 81 16.50 8.16 -11.41
C SER A 81 17.08 7.37 -10.20
N LYS A 82 18.10 6.55 -10.40
CA LYS A 82 18.69 5.65 -9.40
C LYS A 82 19.17 6.30 -8.08
N SER A 83 19.13 7.60 -7.94
CA SER A 83 19.53 8.34 -6.73
C SER A 83 18.44 8.57 -5.70
N SER A 84 17.20 8.19 -5.97
CA SER A 84 16.14 8.31 -4.97
C SER A 84 16.07 7.03 -4.13
N THR A 85 16.38 7.16 -2.85
CA THR A 85 15.86 6.23 -1.84
C THR A 85 14.36 6.07 -2.12
N GLY A 86 13.90 4.90 -2.52
CA GLY A 86 12.54 4.63 -2.98
C GLY A 86 11.45 5.29 -2.12
N ILE A 87 10.20 5.05 -2.41
CA ILE A 87 9.09 5.60 -1.61
C ILE A 87 8.87 4.67 -0.40
N PRO A 88 9.26 5.08 0.83
CA PRO A 88 9.22 4.19 2.00
C PRO A 88 7.81 3.73 2.36
N TRP A 89 6.78 4.51 2.01
CA TRP A 89 5.38 4.26 2.34
C TRP A 89 4.57 3.80 1.12
N LEU A 90 5.21 3.09 0.18
CA LEU A 90 4.55 2.44 -0.93
C LEU A 90 4.46 0.93 -0.65
N GLY A 91 3.24 0.38 -0.66
CA GLY A 91 2.99 -1.03 -0.38
C GLY A 91 1.53 -1.40 -0.38
N THR A 92 1.21 -2.60 0.12
CA THR A 92 -0.17 -2.98 0.37
C THR A 92 -0.68 -2.38 1.68
N PHE A 93 -2.01 -2.27 1.83
CA PHE A 93 -2.62 -1.84 3.09
C PHE A 93 -2.05 -2.62 4.28
N HIS A 94 -2.00 -3.95 4.20
CA HIS A 94 -1.47 -4.81 5.26
C HIS A 94 0.00 -4.51 5.57
N SER A 95 0.87 -4.42 4.57
CA SER A 95 2.29 -4.18 4.79
C SER A 95 2.57 -2.79 5.37
N ILE A 96 1.85 -1.78 4.93
CA ILE A 96 1.98 -0.41 5.45
C ILE A 96 1.42 -0.32 6.88
N SER A 97 0.25 -0.92 7.15
CA SER A 97 -0.33 -0.97 8.49
C SER A 97 0.61 -1.65 9.49
N ALA A 98 1.19 -2.79 9.12
CA ALA A 98 2.20 -3.47 9.94
C ALA A 98 3.42 -2.58 10.22
N LYS A 99 3.87 -1.81 9.23
CA LYS A 99 5.00 -0.89 9.34
C LYS A 99 4.68 0.28 10.30
N ILE A 100 3.48 0.83 10.19
CA ILE A 100 2.99 1.90 11.09
C ILE A 100 2.89 1.37 12.52
N LEU A 101 2.26 0.19 12.71
CA LEU A 101 2.13 -0.44 14.01
C LEU A 101 3.49 -0.71 14.66
N ARG A 102 4.47 -1.24 13.92
CA ARG A 102 5.83 -1.46 14.46
C ARG A 102 6.49 -0.15 14.90
N LYS A 103 6.31 0.92 14.12
CA LYS A 103 6.86 2.23 14.45
C LYS A 103 6.22 2.84 15.70
N HIS A 104 4.94 2.58 15.92
CA HIS A 104 4.13 3.13 17.02
C HIS A 104 3.63 2.07 18.01
N ALA A 105 4.32 0.94 18.12
CA ALA A 105 3.90 -0.23 18.90
C ALA A 105 3.58 0.12 20.36
N LYS A 106 4.38 0.97 20.98
CA LYS A 106 4.18 1.42 22.37
C LYS A 106 2.85 2.15 22.58
N ALA A 107 2.36 2.89 21.58
CA ALA A 107 1.08 3.62 21.70
C ALA A 107 -0.14 2.69 21.80
N VAL A 108 0.00 1.43 21.40
CA VAL A 108 -1.06 0.40 21.45
C VAL A 108 -0.66 -0.77 22.35
N ASN A 109 0.29 -0.57 23.26
CA ASN A 109 0.79 -1.57 24.20
C ASN A 109 1.29 -2.87 23.55
N LEU A 110 1.93 -2.75 22.37
CA LEU A 110 2.57 -3.85 21.68
C LEU A 110 4.10 -3.74 21.74
N ASN A 111 4.79 -4.86 21.63
CA ASN A 111 6.22 -4.87 21.35
C ASN A 111 6.44 -4.62 19.85
N SER A 112 7.50 -3.90 19.48
CA SER A 112 7.84 -3.63 18.07
C SER A 112 8.14 -4.88 17.25
N ASN A 113 8.47 -5.99 17.91
CA ASN A 113 8.76 -7.30 17.31
C ASN A 113 7.54 -8.24 17.28
N PHE A 114 6.33 -7.71 17.41
CA PHE A 114 5.13 -8.56 17.34
C PHE A 114 5.06 -9.35 16.03
N THR A 115 4.54 -10.57 16.11
CA THR A 115 4.29 -11.45 14.96
C THR A 115 2.88 -11.25 14.46
N ILE A 116 2.71 -11.19 13.15
CA ILE A 116 1.40 -11.25 12.49
C ILE A 116 1.16 -12.71 12.16
N ILE A 117 0.11 -13.27 12.71
CA ILE A 117 -0.33 -14.64 12.45
C ILE A 117 -1.43 -14.63 11.39
N ASP A 118 -1.37 -15.58 10.45
CA ASP A 118 -2.44 -15.82 9.51
C ASP A 118 -3.55 -16.70 10.12
N GLN A 119 -4.57 -16.98 9.32
CA GLN A 119 -5.73 -17.73 9.79
C GLN A 119 -5.38 -19.19 10.19
N ASP A 120 -4.46 -19.81 9.45
CA ASP A 120 -4.01 -21.17 9.71
C ASP A 120 -3.15 -21.23 10.98
N ASP A 121 -2.26 -20.28 11.17
CA ASP A 121 -1.47 -20.11 12.39
C ASP A 121 -2.35 -19.85 13.61
N GLN A 122 -3.41 -19.06 13.46
CA GLN A 122 -4.39 -18.81 14.53
C GLN A 122 -5.10 -20.09 14.94
N ILE A 123 -5.57 -20.88 13.97
CA ILE A 123 -6.22 -22.18 14.25
C ILE A 123 -5.24 -23.12 14.94
N ARG A 124 -3.99 -23.17 14.46
CA ARG A 124 -2.93 -24.00 15.06
C ARG A 124 -2.64 -23.59 16.51
N LEU A 125 -2.55 -22.31 16.77
CA LEU A 125 -2.35 -21.78 18.13
C LEU A 125 -3.50 -22.16 19.05
N ILE A 126 -4.75 -21.96 18.63
CA ILE A 126 -5.94 -22.34 19.39
C ILE A 126 -5.93 -23.84 19.70
N LYS A 127 -5.67 -24.70 18.71
CA LYS A 127 -5.57 -26.16 18.91
C LYS A 127 -4.51 -26.53 19.92
N ASN A 128 -3.36 -25.87 19.90
CA ASN A 128 -2.28 -26.12 20.86
C ASN A 128 -2.67 -25.73 22.28
N ILE A 129 -3.34 -24.59 22.45
CA ILE A 129 -3.86 -24.13 23.74
C ILE A 129 -4.91 -25.12 24.26
N CYS A 130 -5.90 -25.50 23.43
CA CYS A 130 -6.91 -26.49 23.82
C CYS A 130 -6.29 -27.82 24.26
N LYS A 131 -5.25 -28.27 23.56
CA LYS A 131 -4.53 -29.50 23.90
C LYS A 131 -3.79 -29.37 25.25
N ALA A 132 -3.16 -28.24 25.51
CA ALA A 132 -2.45 -27.98 26.78
C ALA A 132 -3.41 -27.92 27.97
N GLU A 133 -4.61 -27.36 27.77
CA GLU A 133 -5.65 -27.22 28.78
C GLU A 133 -6.59 -28.44 28.85
N ASN A 134 -6.30 -29.55 28.15
CA ASN A 134 -7.14 -30.74 28.04
C ASN A 134 -8.60 -30.47 27.61
N ILE A 135 -8.81 -29.43 26.80
CA ILE A 135 -10.12 -29.08 26.25
C ILE A 135 -10.37 -29.91 24.99
N ASN A 136 -11.52 -30.62 24.95
CA ASN A 136 -11.88 -31.45 23.82
C ASN A 136 -12.25 -30.55 22.59
N THR A 137 -11.43 -30.59 21.55
CA THR A 137 -11.57 -29.74 20.36
C THR A 137 -12.67 -30.20 19.39
N VAL A 138 -13.23 -31.38 19.56
CA VAL A 138 -14.24 -31.95 18.65
C VAL A 138 -15.53 -31.13 18.62
N SER A 139 -15.87 -30.44 19.71
CA SER A 139 -17.08 -29.62 19.83
C SER A 139 -16.96 -28.22 19.19
N TYR A 140 -15.80 -27.81 18.75
CA TYR A 140 -15.52 -26.40 18.29
C TYR A 140 -15.18 -26.29 16.80
N THR A 141 -15.53 -27.28 15.98
CA THR A 141 -15.31 -27.23 14.53
C THR A 141 -16.11 -26.13 13.80
N HIS A 142 -16.97 -25.40 14.51
CA HIS A 142 -17.81 -24.31 13.98
C HIS A 142 -17.50 -22.93 14.53
N LEU A 143 -16.39 -22.74 15.25
CA LEU A 143 -15.92 -21.40 15.60
C LEU A 143 -15.22 -20.74 14.39
N THR A 144 -16.01 -20.49 13.37
CA THR A 144 -15.66 -19.46 12.40
C THR A 144 -15.91 -18.12 13.06
N LEU A 145 -14.84 -17.41 13.42
CA LEU A 145 -14.94 -15.99 13.76
C LEU A 145 -15.63 -15.28 12.58
N PRO A 146 -16.67 -14.47 12.83
CA PRO A 146 -17.35 -13.75 11.77
C PRO A 146 -16.38 -12.73 11.18
N THR A 147 -15.77 -13.08 10.04
CA THR A 147 -15.14 -12.10 9.17
C THR A 147 -16.25 -11.39 8.41
N LYS A 148 -16.85 -10.39 9.03
CA LYS A 148 -17.65 -9.39 8.33
C LYS A 148 -17.10 -8.01 8.65
N ALA A 149 -16.52 -7.42 7.65
CA ALA A 149 -16.53 -5.99 7.38
C ALA A 149 -16.84 -5.81 5.91
#